data_4ed4dd83db5915240f0f785f4cab8b75
#
_entry.id   4ed4dd83db5915240f0f785f4cab8b75
#
_cell.length_a   1.000
_cell.length_b   1.000
_cell.length_c   1.000
_cell.angle_alpha   90.00
_cell.angle_beta   90.00
_cell.angle_gamma   90.00
#
_symmetry.space_group_name_H-M   'P 1'
#
loop_
_entity.id
_entity.type
_entity.pdbx_description
1 polymer ?
#
loop_
_entity_poly.entity_id
_entity_poly.type
_entity_poly.pdbx_seq_one_letter_code
_entity_poly.pdbx_strand_id
1 'polypeptide(L)'
;MALDPQINDEVLTFTMPQQKADYADDAEIDAELDRLPDDETVEETVANLEERGFDVVVVDDADEALETVKSQIPAGVSVMNGHSTTLEEIGFDEFLSEGDHDWESLPDRIWGIDDDAERQTARRESQTADYFLGGINAVAQTGELVAADLSGSRIGAYPFAAGNVVIV
;
A
#
# COMPACT_ATOMS: atom_id res chain seq x y z
N MET A 1 -26.27 16.44 -0.63
CA MET A 1 -25.21 17.45 -0.40
C MET A 1 -24.16 17.16 -1.45
N ALA A 2 -24.12 17.91 -2.52
CA ALA A 2 -23.11 17.72 -3.57
C ALA A 2 -21.77 18.17 -2.98
N LEU A 3 -20.74 17.33 -3.07
CA LEU A 3 -19.37 17.68 -2.70
C LEU A 3 -18.91 18.77 -3.68
N ASP A 4 -18.28 19.81 -3.16
CA ASP A 4 -17.72 20.91 -3.95
C ASP A 4 -16.64 20.32 -4.89
N PRO A 5 -16.78 20.42 -6.22
CA PRO A 5 -15.81 19.88 -7.16
C PRO A 5 -14.43 20.55 -7.10
N GLN A 6 -14.30 21.68 -6.37
CA GLN A 6 -13.02 22.38 -6.23
C GLN A 6 -12.06 21.73 -5.21
N ILE A 7 -12.51 20.79 -4.39
CA ILE A 7 -11.64 20.07 -3.44
C ILE A 7 -10.67 19.10 -4.15
N ASN A 8 -10.97 18.70 -5.39
CA ASN A 8 -10.20 17.66 -6.07
C ASN A 8 -8.92 18.17 -6.77
N ASP A 9 -8.88 19.42 -7.24
CA ASP A 9 -7.71 19.90 -8.00
C ASP A 9 -6.50 20.21 -7.10
N GLU A 10 -6.71 20.64 -5.87
CA GLU A 10 -5.61 20.89 -4.92
C GLU A 10 -5.04 19.60 -4.32
N VAL A 11 -5.84 18.55 -4.21
CA VAL A 11 -5.41 17.26 -3.64
C VAL A 11 -4.56 16.46 -4.64
N LEU A 12 -4.75 16.66 -5.94
CA LEU A 12 -4.00 15.93 -6.98
C LEU A 12 -2.60 16.50 -7.24
N THR A 13 -2.31 17.71 -6.75
CA THR A 13 -0.97 18.33 -6.85
C THR A 13 -0.13 18.16 -5.59
N PHE A 14 -0.64 17.44 -4.59
CA PHE A 14 0.09 17.20 -3.35
C PHE A 14 1.26 16.24 -3.60
N THR A 15 2.47 16.78 -3.64
CA THR A 15 3.69 15.97 -3.61
C THR A 15 3.81 15.41 -2.21
N MET A 16 3.61 14.11 -2.04
CA MET A 16 3.80 13.47 -0.75
C MET A 16 5.26 13.61 -0.33
N PRO A 17 5.55 14.14 0.85
CA PRO A 17 6.89 14.09 1.40
C PRO A 17 7.32 12.62 1.52
N GLN A 18 8.52 12.29 1.09
CA GLN A 18 9.04 10.92 1.06
C GLN A 18 10.01 10.62 2.21
N GLN A 19 10.34 11.62 3.01
CA GLN A 19 11.26 11.45 4.12
C GLN A 19 10.62 11.86 5.44
N LYS A 20 10.95 11.13 6.49
CA LYS A 20 10.49 11.40 7.85
C LYS A 20 10.71 12.87 8.28
N ALA A 21 11.83 13.49 7.88
CA ALA A 21 12.13 14.88 8.15
C ALA A 21 11.10 15.86 7.57
N ASP A 22 10.44 15.48 6.47
CA ASP A 22 9.44 16.32 5.80
C ASP A 22 8.12 16.41 6.56
N TYR A 23 7.84 15.43 7.45
CA TYR A 23 6.64 15.37 8.28
C TYR A 23 6.87 15.87 9.72
N ALA A 24 8.13 15.99 10.13
CA ALA A 24 8.48 16.11 11.55
C ALA A 24 8.76 17.55 11.98
N ASP A 25 8.69 18.55 11.10
CA ASP A 25 9.06 19.94 11.42
C ASP A 25 8.30 20.52 12.63
N ASP A 26 7.10 19.99 12.95
CA ASP A 26 6.28 20.43 14.09
C ASP A 26 5.89 19.27 15.05
N ALA A 27 6.39 18.04 14.84
CA ALA A 27 6.05 16.89 15.66
C ALA A 27 7.24 16.44 16.52
N GLU A 28 7.05 16.39 17.84
CA GLU A 28 7.99 15.77 18.74
C GLU A 28 7.89 14.24 18.59
N ILE A 29 8.88 13.64 17.91
CA ILE A 29 8.92 12.18 17.69
C ILE A 29 9.46 11.54 18.96
N ASP A 30 8.70 10.62 19.55
CA ASP A 30 9.16 9.80 20.64
C ASP A 30 10.29 8.86 20.15
N ALA A 31 11.48 9.04 20.71
CA ALA A 31 12.66 8.25 20.35
C ALA A 31 12.48 6.74 20.63
N GLU A 32 11.56 6.34 21.50
CA GLU A 32 11.23 4.93 21.72
C GLU A 32 10.46 4.31 20.54
N LEU A 33 9.67 5.13 19.84
CA LEU A 33 8.93 4.70 18.64
C LEU A 33 9.76 4.80 17.35
N ASP A 34 10.94 5.40 17.43
CA ASP A 34 11.85 5.63 16.32
C ASP A 34 13.01 4.62 16.27
N ARG A 35 12.73 3.38 16.59
CA ARG A 35 13.70 2.28 16.53
C ARG A 35 13.04 1.01 16.02
N LEU A 36 13.84 0.19 15.38
CA LEU A 36 13.40 -1.15 15.00
C LEU A 36 13.09 -1.98 16.26
N PRO A 37 12.04 -2.80 16.24
CA PRO A 37 11.76 -3.76 17.30
C PRO A 37 12.88 -4.80 17.39
N ASP A 38 13.02 -5.45 18.52
CA ASP A 38 13.88 -6.61 18.67
C ASP A 38 13.20 -7.89 18.13
N ASP A 39 14.00 -8.94 17.96
CA ASP A 39 13.54 -10.20 17.37
C ASP A 39 12.37 -10.83 18.16
N GLU A 40 12.38 -10.74 19.49
CA GLU A 40 11.31 -11.27 20.35
C GLU A 40 9.98 -10.54 20.09
N THR A 41 10.04 -9.21 19.94
CA THR A 41 8.87 -8.41 19.58
C THR A 41 8.35 -8.75 18.19
N VAL A 42 9.24 -8.99 17.22
CA VAL A 42 8.85 -9.41 15.86
C VAL A 42 8.17 -10.78 15.89
N GLU A 43 8.78 -11.77 16.56
CA GLU A 43 8.22 -13.12 16.69
C GLU A 43 6.83 -13.10 17.34
N GLU A 44 6.63 -12.34 18.42
CA GLU A 44 5.34 -12.22 19.08
C GLU A 44 4.29 -11.53 18.18
N THR A 45 4.71 -10.49 17.43
CA THR A 45 3.82 -9.79 16.50
C THR A 45 3.37 -10.72 15.36
N VAL A 46 4.29 -11.49 14.79
CA VAL A 46 3.98 -12.51 13.77
C VAL A 46 2.96 -13.52 14.31
N ALA A 47 3.21 -14.10 15.47
CA ALA A 47 2.29 -15.07 16.07
C ALA A 47 0.88 -14.48 16.29
N ASN A 48 0.79 -13.24 16.75
CA ASN A 48 -0.48 -12.55 16.96
C ASN A 48 -1.21 -12.22 15.65
N LEU A 49 -0.48 -11.90 14.58
CA LEU A 49 -1.06 -11.71 13.24
C LEU A 49 -1.59 -13.04 12.66
N GLU A 50 -0.83 -14.13 12.79
CA GLU A 50 -1.24 -15.46 12.34
C GLU A 50 -2.48 -15.95 13.09
N GLU A 51 -2.60 -15.71 14.40
CA GLU A 51 -3.82 -16.02 15.16
C GLU A 51 -5.05 -15.24 14.65
N ARG A 52 -4.85 -14.09 14.02
CA ARG A 52 -5.91 -13.30 13.39
C ARG A 52 -6.20 -13.72 11.93
N GLY A 53 -5.46 -14.68 11.41
CA GLY A 53 -5.66 -15.27 10.08
C GLY A 53 -4.88 -14.59 8.98
N PHE A 54 -3.83 -13.84 9.29
CA PHE A 54 -2.88 -13.33 8.30
C PHE A 54 -1.83 -14.40 7.99
N ASP A 55 -1.46 -14.53 6.72
CA ASP A 55 -0.25 -15.23 6.31
C ASP A 55 0.92 -14.25 6.39
N VAL A 56 1.89 -14.50 7.27
CA VAL A 56 2.99 -13.57 7.55
C VAL A 56 4.31 -14.13 7.05
N VAL A 57 5.08 -13.31 6.34
CA VAL A 57 6.43 -13.63 5.92
C VAL A 57 7.37 -12.54 6.41
N VAL A 58 8.39 -12.92 7.15
CA VAL A 58 9.48 -12.03 7.57
C VAL A 58 10.64 -12.23 6.61
N VAL A 59 11.19 -11.16 6.10
CA VAL A 59 12.29 -11.14 5.13
C VAL A 59 13.43 -10.26 5.64
N ASP A 60 14.65 -10.52 5.18
CA ASP A 60 15.85 -9.86 5.70
C ASP A 60 16.16 -8.54 4.99
N ASP A 61 15.74 -8.39 3.72
CA ASP A 61 16.08 -7.22 2.92
C ASP A 61 15.02 -6.91 1.83
N ALA A 62 15.24 -5.79 1.12
CA ALA A 62 14.33 -5.30 0.07
C ALA A 62 14.25 -6.23 -1.15
N ASP A 63 15.35 -6.86 -1.53
CA ASP A 63 15.40 -7.77 -2.67
C ASP A 63 14.57 -9.03 -2.38
N GLU A 64 14.70 -9.58 -1.18
CA GLU A 64 13.89 -10.72 -0.72
C GLU A 64 12.42 -10.35 -0.60
N ALA A 65 12.11 -9.14 -0.12
CA ALA A 65 10.75 -8.62 -0.05
C ALA A 65 10.10 -8.56 -1.44
N LEU A 66 10.79 -8.00 -2.43
CA LEU A 66 10.29 -7.91 -3.81
C LEU A 66 10.02 -9.30 -4.40
N GLU A 67 10.98 -10.22 -4.28
CA GLU A 67 10.82 -11.59 -4.81
C GLU A 67 9.69 -12.35 -4.10
N THR A 68 9.52 -12.13 -2.79
CA THR A 68 8.42 -12.71 -2.02
C THR A 68 7.07 -12.19 -2.54
N VAL A 69 6.92 -10.87 -2.69
CA VAL A 69 5.70 -10.27 -3.24
C VAL A 69 5.40 -10.82 -4.63
N LYS A 70 6.38 -10.85 -5.53
CA LYS A 70 6.24 -11.40 -6.88
C LYS A 70 5.77 -12.86 -6.87
N SER A 71 6.28 -13.66 -5.96
CA SER A 71 5.92 -15.08 -5.85
C SER A 71 4.48 -15.33 -5.38
N GLN A 72 3.88 -14.38 -4.67
CA GLN A 72 2.50 -14.46 -4.16
C GLN A 72 1.44 -14.18 -5.23
N ILE A 73 1.81 -13.51 -6.33
CA ILE A 73 0.87 -13.03 -7.32
C ILE A 73 0.89 -13.93 -8.56
N PRO A 74 -0.18 -14.69 -8.84
CA PRO A 74 -0.21 -15.56 -10.02
C PRO A 74 -0.27 -14.78 -11.33
N ALA A 75 0.17 -15.40 -12.43
CA ALA A 75 0.06 -14.82 -13.77
C ALA A 75 -1.41 -14.61 -14.19
N GLY A 76 -1.67 -13.57 -14.98
CA GLY A 76 -2.95 -13.31 -15.63
C GLY A 76 -3.99 -12.64 -14.74
N VAL A 77 -3.65 -12.21 -13.52
CA VAL A 77 -4.54 -11.50 -12.60
C VAL A 77 -4.39 -9.99 -12.72
N SER A 78 -5.42 -9.26 -12.28
CA SER A 78 -5.35 -7.80 -12.16
C SER A 78 -4.66 -7.39 -10.86
N VAL A 79 -3.72 -6.45 -10.98
CA VAL A 79 -2.92 -5.94 -9.86
C VAL A 79 -3.11 -4.45 -9.73
N MET A 80 -3.42 -4.00 -8.52
CA MET A 80 -3.48 -2.61 -8.14
C MET A 80 -2.61 -2.37 -6.91
N ASN A 81 -1.91 -1.25 -6.87
CA ASN A 81 -1.22 -0.80 -5.67
C ASN A 81 -1.77 0.55 -5.19
N GLY A 82 -1.86 0.70 -3.87
CA GLY A 82 -1.98 2.00 -3.24
C GLY A 82 -0.58 2.61 -3.05
N HIS A 83 -0.50 3.95 -2.98
CA HIS A 83 0.78 4.59 -2.66
C HIS A 83 1.35 4.05 -1.34
N SER A 84 2.58 3.56 -1.38
CA SER A 84 3.32 3.00 -0.25
C SER A 84 4.81 3.26 -0.45
N THR A 85 5.41 3.98 0.50
CA THR A 85 6.86 4.20 0.51
C THR A 85 7.62 2.88 0.53
N THR A 86 7.13 1.88 1.25
CA THR A 86 7.77 0.55 1.31
C THR A 86 7.74 -0.15 -0.06
N LEU A 87 6.62 -0.10 -0.80
CA LEU A 87 6.56 -0.67 -2.15
C LEU A 87 7.53 0.02 -3.12
N GLU A 88 7.69 1.34 -2.99
CA GLU A 88 8.67 2.12 -3.75
C GLU A 88 10.11 1.72 -3.37
N GLU A 89 10.41 1.63 -2.06
CA GLU A 89 11.74 1.27 -1.54
C GLU A 89 12.20 -0.14 -1.94
N ILE A 90 11.29 -1.12 -1.98
CA ILE A 90 11.60 -2.47 -2.47
C ILE A 90 11.61 -2.59 -4.00
N GLY A 91 11.31 -1.49 -4.73
CA GLY A 91 11.33 -1.47 -6.20
C GLY A 91 10.08 -2.09 -6.85
N PHE A 92 9.00 -2.35 -6.12
CA PHE A 92 7.79 -2.96 -6.68
C PHE A 92 7.08 -2.06 -7.68
N ASP A 93 7.02 -0.75 -7.43
CA ASP A 93 6.37 0.21 -8.32
C ASP A 93 7.09 0.30 -9.67
N GLU A 94 8.43 0.28 -9.67
CA GLU A 94 9.25 0.23 -10.87
C GLU A 94 9.03 -1.08 -11.64
N PHE A 95 9.10 -2.23 -10.95
CA PHE A 95 8.86 -3.53 -11.54
C PHE A 95 7.46 -3.64 -12.19
N LEU A 96 6.41 -3.15 -11.50
CA LEU A 96 5.04 -3.16 -12.04
C LEU A 96 4.91 -2.28 -13.29
N SER A 97 5.61 -1.14 -13.36
CA SER A 97 5.57 -0.21 -14.49
C SER A 97 6.44 -0.65 -15.67
N GLU A 98 7.52 -1.40 -15.45
CA GLU A 98 8.37 -1.92 -16.51
C GLU A 98 7.68 -3.01 -17.38
N GLY A 99 6.67 -3.66 -16.83
CA GLY A 99 5.85 -4.65 -17.53
C GLY A 99 6.53 -5.99 -17.75
N ASP A 100 7.61 -6.32 -17.05
CA ASP A 100 8.26 -7.65 -17.11
C ASP A 100 7.52 -8.68 -16.24
N HIS A 101 6.21 -8.75 -16.44
CA HIS A 101 5.30 -9.65 -15.72
C HIS A 101 4.06 -9.97 -16.59
N ASP A 102 3.34 -11.03 -16.20
CA ASP A 102 2.11 -11.48 -16.89
C ASP A 102 0.82 -10.95 -16.18
N TRP A 103 0.88 -9.83 -15.45
CA TRP A 103 -0.25 -9.23 -14.75
C TRP A 103 -0.92 -8.11 -15.55
N GLU A 104 -2.21 -7.86 -15.30
CA GLU A 104 -2.87 -6.63 -15.73
C GLU A 104 -2.55 -5.51 -14.72
N SER A 105 -1.63 -4.59 -15.08
CA SER A 105 -1.32 -3.40 -14.28
C SER A 105 -2.48 -2.41 -14.35
N LEU A 106 -3.25 -2.29 -13.28
CA LEU A 106 -4.34 -1.32 -13.20
C LEU A 106 -3.85 0.12 -13.04
N PRO A 107 -2.74 0.42 -12.33
CA PRO A 107 -2.17 1.76 -12.29
C PRO A 107 -1.87 2.32 -13.67
N ASP A 108 -1.17 1.57 -14.52
CA ASP A 108 -0.81 2.03 -15.87
C ASP A 108 -2.05 2.34 -16.71
N ARG A 109 -3.07 1.47 -16.62
CA ARG A 109 -4.35 1.71 -17.30
C ARG A 109 -5.03 2.98 -16.82
N ILE A 110 -5.06 3.23 -15.50
CA ILE A 110 -5.73 4.39 -14.89
C ILE A 110 -5.02 5.68 -15.27
N TRP A 111 -3.69 5.70 -15.14
CA TRP A 111 -2.91 6.91 -15.43
C TRP A 111 -2.79 7.23 -16.92
N GLY A 112 -3.12 6.28 -17.81
CA GLY A 112 -3.26 6.49 -19.24
C GLY A 112 -4.58 7.14 -19.67
N ILE A 113 -5.55 7.35 -18.74
CA ILE A 113 -6.84 7.97 -19.04
C ILE A 113 -6.73 9.50 -18.94
N ASP A 114 -6.99 10.21 -20.04
CA ASP A 114 -6.92 11.68 -20.09
C ASP A 114 -8.12 12.36 -19.42
N ASP A 115 -9.32 11.78 -19.53
CA ASP A 115 -10.54 12.33 -18.94
C ASP A 115 -10.60 12.08 -17.42
N ASP A 116 -10.72 13.16 -16.66
CA ASP A 116 -10.70 13.10 -15.20
C ASP A 116 -11.89 12.32 -14.60
N ALA A 117 -13.07 12.44 -15.17
CA ALA A 117 -14.25 11.72 -14.66
C ALA A 117 -14.17 10.22 -14.98
N GLU A 118 -13.64 9.85 -16.14
CA GLU A 118 -13.39 8.48 -16.53
C GLU A 118 -12.27 7.88 -15.65
N ARG A 119 -11.16 8.61 -15.45
CA ARG A 119 -10.07 8.20 -14.57
C ARG A 119 -10.53 7.98 -13.13
N GLN A 120 -11.39 8.86 -12.57
CA GLN A 120 -11.97 8.67 -11.24
C GLN A 120 -12.89 7.45 -11.16
N THR A 121 -13.58 7.12 -12.25
CA THR A 121 -14.38 5.90 -12.32
C THR A 121 -13.49 4.67 -12.34
N ALA A 122 -12.47 4.63 -13.18
CA ALA A 122 -11.49 3.55 -13.24
C ALA A 122 -10.77 3.34 -11.89
N ARG A 123 -10.43 4.42 -11.16
CA ARG A 123 -9.86 4.34 -9.81
C ARG A 123 -10.80 3.70 -8.79
N ARG A 124 -12.12 3.94 -8.89
CA ARG A 124 -13.09 3.27 -8.02
C ARG A 124 -13.23 1.80 -8.37
N GLU A 125 -13.27 1.49 -9.66
CA GLU A 125 -13.36 0.11 -10.15
C GLU A 125 -12.12 -0.71 -9.77
N SER A 126 -10.94 -0.10 -9.76
CA SER A 126 -9.69 -0.78 -9.39
C SER A 126 -9.62 -1.26 -7.93
N GLN A 127 -10.56 -0.81 -7.08
CA GLN A 127 -10.70 -1.35 -5.72
C GLN A 127 -11.01 -2.86 -5.71
N THR A 128 -11.58 -3.37 -6.80
CA THR A 128 -11.97 -4.78 -6.96
C THR A 128 -10.89 -5.61 -7.67
N ALA A 129 -9.64 -5.16 -7.67
CA ALA A 129 -8.52 -5.91 -8.23
C ALA A 129 -8.42 -7.31 -7.61
N ASP A 130 -7.93 -8.28 -8.38
CA ASP A 130 -7.65 -9.62 -7.87
C ASP A 130 -6.61 -9.58 -6.76
N TYR A 131 -5.59 -8.70 -6.93
CA TYR A 131 -4.56 -8.41 -5.92
C TYR A 131 -4.44 -6.90 -5.72
N PHE A 132 -4.58 -6.46 -4.48
CA PHE A 132 -4.35 -5.07 -4.08
C PHE A 132 -3.19 -5.01 -3.09
N LEU A 133 -2.14 -4.24 -3.45
CA LEU A 133 -0.95 -4.07 -2.63
C LEU A 133 -0.91 -2.70 -1.97
N GLY A 134 -0.31 -2.62 -0.79
CA GLY A 134 -0.04 -1.33 -0.16
C GLY A 134 0.51 -1.45 1.24
N GLY A 135 0.95 -0.32 1.79
CA GLY A 135 1.49 -0.22 3.13
C GLY A 135 0.41 -0.10 4.21
N ILE A 136 0.84 -0.32 5.43
CA ILE A 136 0.08 -0.07 6.65
C ILE A 136 0.79 1.01 7.48
N ASN A 137 0.03 1.84 8.19
CA ASN A 137 0.62 2.95 8.95
C ASN A 137 1.24 2.51 10.27
N ALA A 138 0.66 1.49 10.90
CA ALA A 138 1.21 0.89 12.11
C ALA A 138 0.71 -0.55 12.29
N VAL A 139 1.55 -1.37 12.93
CA VAL A 139 1.22 -2.72 13.40
C VAL A 139 1.42 -2.72 14.91
N ALA A 140 0.39 -3.11 15.65
CA ALA A 140 0.53 -3.31 17.08
C ALA A 140 1.13 -4.70 17.35
N GLN A 141 1.94 -4.84 18.41
CA GLN A 141 2.48 -6.13 18.83
C GLN A 141 1.39 -7.18 19.06
N THR A 142 0.20 -6.74 19.46
CA THR A 142 -1.00 -7.57 19.63
C THR A 142 -1.72 -7.93 18.33
N GLY A 143 -1.16 -7.58 17.16
CA GLY A 143 -1.63 -7.98 15.83
C GLY A 143 -2.74 -7.09 15.23
N GLU A 144 -3.05 -5.91 15.80
CA GLU A 144 -3.93 -4.95 15.15
C GLU A 144 -3.16 -4.17 14.08
N LEU A 145 -3.81 -4.02 12.92
CA LEU A 145 -3.31 -3.19 11.82
C LEU A 145 -4.03 -1.84 11.83
N VAL A 146 -3.27 -0.76 11.72
CA VAL A 146 -3.81 0.60 11.64
C VAL A 146 -3.55 1.16 10.26
N ALA A 147 -4.63 1.51 9.54
CA ALA A 147 -4.56 2.15 8.24
C ALA A 147 -5.23 3.52 8.26
N ALA A 148 -4.55 4.52 7.71
CA ALA A 148 -5.10 5.83 7.40
C ALA A 148 -4.81 6.17 5.94
N ASP A 149 -5.78 6.76 5.25
CA ASP A 149 -5.69 6.97 3.81
C ASP A 149 -6.30 8.31 3.42
N LEU A 150 -5.59 9.09 2.62
CA LEU A 150 -6.03 10.41 2.16
C LEU A 150 -7.25 10.33 1.23
N SER A 151 -7.24 9.38 0.28
CA SER A 151 -8.27 9.22 -0.76
C SER A 151 -9.34 8.18 -0.44
N GLY A 152 -9.10 7.35 0.57
CA GLY A 152 -9.95 6.21 0.93
C GLY A 152 -9.74 4.97 0.06
N SER A 153 -8.76 4.98 -0.86
CA SER A 153 -8.55 3.87 -1.80
C SER A 153 -8.09 2.59 -1.10
N ARG A 154 -7.09 2.66 -0.23
CA ARG A 154 -6.62 1.49 0.54
C ARG A 154 -7.67 1.04 1.55
N ILE A 155 -8.29 1.98 2.27
CA ILE A 155 -9.35 1.68 3.25
C ILE A 155 -10.57 1.03 2.58
N GLY A 156 -10.86 1.32 1.33
CA GLY A 156 -11.93 0.66 0.57
C GLY A 156 -11.54 -0.75 0.10
N ALA A 157 -10.30 -0.93 -0.34
CA ALA A 157 -9.80 -2.19 -0.89
C ALA A 157 -9.55 -3.25 0.21
N TYR A 158 -8.81 -2.90 1.26
CA TYR A 158 -8.34 -3.84 2.28
C TYR A 158 -9.43 -4.64 2.99
N PRO A 159 -10.50 -4.01 3.54
CA PRO A 159 -11.46 -4.76 4.33
C PRO A 159 -12.50 -5.51 3.50
N PHE A 160 -12.65 -5.20 2.20
CA PHE A 160 -13.79 -5.76 1.45
C PHE A 160 -13.61 -5.87 -0.07
N ALA A 161 -13.09 -4.85 -0.76
CA ALA A 161 -13.28 -4.78 -2.20
C ALA A 161 -12.29 -5.63 -3.01
N ALA A 162 -11.03 -5.75 -2.57
CA ALA A 162 -10.02 -6.54 -3.24
C ALA A 162 -10.22 -8.04 -3.07
N GLY A 163 -9.82 -8.82 -4.08
CA GLY A 163 -9.84 -10.28 -4.02
C GLY A 163 -8.82 -10.84 -3.03
N ASN A 164 -7.61 -10.31 -3.09
CA ASN A 164 -6.51 -10.59 -2.17
C ASN A 164 -5.83 -9.27 -1.80
N VAL A 165 -5.28 -9.18 -0.60
CA VAL A 165 -4.55 -8.02 -0.12
C VAL A 165 -3.16 -8.46 0.31
N VAL A 166 -2.13 -7.76 -0.21
CA VAL A 166 -0.74 -7.91 0.22
C VAL A 166 -0.31 -6.61 0.89
N ILE A 167 0.02 -6.69 2.17
CA ILE A 167 0.50 -5.55 2.97
C ILE A 167 2.01 -5.70 3.13
N VAL A 168 2.74 -4.62 2.78
CA VAL A 168 4.21 -4.58 2.83
C VAL A 168 4.65 -3.39 3.66
#